data_d6b8030631c19f8b29fcf9623d237532
#
_entry.id   d6b8030631c19f8b29fcf9623d237532
#
_cell.length_a   1.000
_cell.length_b   1.000
_cell.length_c   1.000
_cell.angle_alpha   90.00
_cell.angle_beta   90.00
_cell.angle_gamma   90.00
#
_symmetry.space_group_name_H-M   'P 1'
#
loop_
_entity.id
_entity.type
_entity.pdbx_description
1 polymer ?
#
loop_
_entity_poly.entity_id
_entity_poly.type
_entity_poly.pdbx_seq_one_letter_code
_entity_poly.pdbx_strand_id
1 'polypeptide(L)'
;MERIFHLKENGTSVKTEILAGLTTFMTMAYIIALNPNLLTNFAVGTPLWNGVFLATCIASAIGTVVMAFLANKPFVMAPGMGLNSFFAVIAGNVAAMLNTDYTSAFQAVLCIILVEGIVFLLLSVFNIRDKIVHAIPLGVRLGIGPAIGLMLMNIGLGSNVGIYAEGNGYTSPFYVMRDFFGAMTPSVIKDHMGAEYSQMVLTVITMFIGLFVIILLAKKGVKAAVLVGMLVASVIYWAGCFIFLGTNPFASLEGASFLPPFHDMVETTLFKFDFADFFNIGWFTAISLIITFCMIDMFDTIGTLVGTASRAGMTDKDGNMPNMKEALLSDAVGTVAGACCGTSTVTTFVESASGVEAGGRTGLTSLTAAFMFLACMFIAPVAAVIPAAATSSALIYVGILMLQGLKNVDFDDLDQVVPVFLMLLAMPISGSIGHGIGIAMISYTVIKVFSGRAKEVSILTYVISLLFIIKFFAVV
;
A
#
# COMPACT_ATOMS: atom_id res chain seq x y z
N MET A 1 5.87 -30.51 11.32
CA MET A 1 6.69 -29.48 10.67
C MET A 1 7.39 -30.01 9.43
N GLU A 2 8.28 -31.04 9.56
CA GLU A 2 9.01 -31.59 8.41
C GLU A 2 8.12 -32.11 7.28
N ARG A 3 7.03 -32.83 7.60
CA ARG A 3 6.09 -33.38 6.60
C ARG A 3 5.31 -32.32 5.84
N ILE A 4 5.17 -31.11 6.38
CA ILE A 4 4.37 -30.03 5.80
C ILE A 4 5.26 -29.07 5.04
N PHE A 5 6.40 -28.66 5.64
CA PHE A 5 7.22 -27.59 5.11
C PHE A 5 8.52 -28.07 4.44
N HIS A 6 8.84 -29.38 4.50
CA HIS A 6 10.02 -29.96 3.84
C HIS A 6 11.33 -29.22 4.18
N LEU A 7 11.54 -28.98 5.50
CA LEU A 7 12.62 -28.13 6.01
C LEU A 7 14.00 -28.61 5.59
N LYS A 8 14.25 -29.94 5.66
CA LYS A 8 15.55 -30.53 5.30
C LYS A 8 15.82 -30.40 3.81
N GLU A 9 14.82 -30.63 2.96
CA GLU A 9 14.91 -30.49 1.49
C GLU A 9 15.23 -29.05 1.11
N ASN A 10 14.69 -28.07 1.85
CA ASN A 10 14.93 -26.63 1.64
C ASN A 10 16.18 -26.12 2.41
N GLY A 11 16.98 -26.99 3.02
CA GLY A 11 18.24 -26.63 3.67
C GLY A 11 18.09 -25.71 4.89
N THR A 12 16.97 -25.79 5.62
CA THR A 12 16.63 -24.91 6.73
C THR A 12 16.28 -25.69 8.01
N SER A 13 16.04 -24.99 9.10
CA SER A 13 15.63 -25.55 10.39
C SER A 13 14.47 -24.78 11.01
N VAL A 14 13.71 -25.42 11.92
CA VAL A 14 12.60 -24.77 12.63
C VAL A 14 13.04 -23.47 13.30
N LYS A 15 14.22 -23.45 13.94
CA LYS A 15 14.76 -22.26 14.59
C LYS A 15 15.04 -21.14 13.59
N THR A 16 15.64 -21.48 12.46
CA THR A 16 15.93 -20.50 11.39
C THR A 16 14.65 -19.91 10.82
N GLU A 17 13.65 -20.74 10.53
CA GLU A 17 12.37 -20.32 9.99
C GLU A 17 11.61 -19.39 10.96
N ILE A 18 11.57 -19.71 12.25
CA ILE A 18 10.96 -18.85 13.26
C ILE A 18 11.68 -17.50 13.35
N LEU A 19 13.01 -17.49 13.39
CA LEU A 19 13.77 -16.25 13.43
C LEU A 19 13.59 -15.43 12.15
N ALA A 20 13.50 -16.07 11.00
CA ALA A 20 13.22 -15.44 9.73
C ALA A 20 11.82 -14.82 9.71
N GLY A 21 10.80 -15.53 10.20
CA GLY A 21 9.42 -15.01 10.31
C GLY A 21 9.30 -13.81 11.24
N LEU A 22 9.97 -13.85 12.39
CA LEU A 22 10.07 -12.70 13.30
C LEU A 22 10.80 -11.53 12.63
N THR A 23 11.87 -11.78 11.87
CA THR A 23 12.60 -10.74 11.14
C THR A 23 11.70 -10.09 10.10
N THR A 24 10.98 -10.86 9.29
CA THR A 24 10.02 -10.31 8.30
C THR A 24 8.94 -9.48 9.00
N PHE A 25 8.33 -10.05 10.04
CA PHE A 25 7.30 -9.34 10.79
C PHE A 25 7.80 -7.99 11.33
N MET A 26 8.98 -7.96 11.95
CA MET A 26 9.57 -6.73 12.49
C MET A 26 9.82 -5.66 11.43
N THR A 27 10.14 -6.07 10.19
CA THR A 27 10.37 -5.11 9.09
C THR A 27 9.08 -4.52 8.53
N MET A 28 7.95 -5.23 8.65
CA MET A 28 6.67 -4.81 8.12
C MET A 28 5.61 -4.46 9.18
N ALA A 29 5.94 -4.57 10.46
CA ALA A 29 5.00 -4.31 11.56
C ALA A 29 4.41 -2.87 11.56
N TYR A 30 5.07 -1.94 10.87
CA TYR A 30 4.56 -0.57 10.70
C TYR A 30 3.19 -0.53 10.00
N ILE A 31 2.85 -1.55 9.19
CA ILE A 31 1.58 -1.62 8.47
C ILE A 31 0.36 -1.66 9.41
N ILE A 32 0.54 -2.20 10.61
CA ILE A 32 -0.52 -2.34 11.61
C ILE A 32 -1.08 -0.98 12.04
N ALA A 33 -0.22 0.04 12.14
CA ALA A 33 -0.65 1.41 12.43
C ALA A 33 -0.93 2.20 11.15
N LEU A 34 -0.12 2.00 10.12
CA LEU A 34 -0.18 2.81 8.90
C LEU A 34 -1.41 2.49 8.04
N ASN A 35 -1.80 1.21 7.91
CA ASN A 35 -2.94 0.83 7.10
C ASN A 35 -4.26 1.43 7.60
N PRO A 36 -4.64 1.28 8.89
CA PRO A 36 -5.87 1.91 9.38
C PRO A 36 -5.81 3.45 9.27
N ASN A 37 -4.65 4.07 9.49
CA ASN A 37 -4.51 5.51 9.32
C ASN A 37 -4.81 5.95 7.88
N LEU A 38 -4.25 5.27 6.88
CA LEU A 38 -4.49 5.59 5.47
C LEU A 38 -5.94 5.36 5.07
N LEU A 39 -6.48 4.20 5.38
CA LEU A 39 -7.81 3.81 4.94
C LEU A 39 -8.93 4.61 5.60
N THR A 40 -8.69 5.22 6.75
CA THR A 40 -9.69 6.03 7.47
C THR A 40 -9.39 7.53 7.44
N ASN A 41 -8.55 7.99 6.50
CA ASN A 41 -8.09 9.38 6.43
C ASN A 41 -7.60 9.90 7.80
N PHE A 42 -6.79 9.08 8.50
CA PHE A 42 -6.20 9.39 9.80
C PHE A 42 -7.22 9.66 10.94
N ALA A 43 -8.45 9.17 10.80
CA ALA A 43 -9.48 9.26 11.85
C ALA A 43 -9.21 8.25 12.99
N VAL A 44 -8.07 8.39 13.66
CA VAL A 44 -7.58 7.50 14.71
C VAL A 44 -8.57 7.44 15.90
N GLY A 45 -8.81 6.24 16.41
CA GLY A 45 -9.69 6.02 17.58
C GLY A 45 -11.17 6.00 17.24
N THR A 46 -11.56 6.14 15.98
CA THR A 46 -12.96 5.93 15.56
C THR A 46 -13.29 4.44 15.46
N PRO A 47 -14.59 4.06 15.53
CA PRO A 47 -15.01 2.67 15.32
C PRO A 47 -14.53 2.09 13.96
N LEU A 48 -14.55 2.89 12.89
CA LEU A 48 -14.03 2.49 11.59
C LEU A 48 -12.52 2.20 11.65
N TRP A 49 -11.73 3.06 12.30
CA TRP A 49 -10.30 2.85 12.48
C TRP A 49 -10.00 1.55 13.24
N ASN A 50 -10.73 1.31 14.33
CA ASN A 50 -10.62 0.09 15.13
C ASN A 50 -10.98 -1.16 14.31
N GLY A 51 -12.04 -1.09 13.50
CA GLY A 51 -12.42 -2.14 12.57
C GLY A 51 -11.35 -2.45 11.54
N VAL A 52 -10.79 -1.42 10.90
CA VAL A 52 -9.72 -1.57 9.90
C VAL A 52 -8.42 -2.08 10.53
N PHE A 53 -8.11 -1.67 11.77
CA PHE A 53 -6.96 -2.19 12.51
C PHE A 53 -7.06 -3.71 12.69
N LEU A 54 -8.20 -4.22 13.18
CA LEU A 54 -8.44 -5.66 13.31
C LEU A 54 -8.45 -6.36 11.95
N ALA A 55 -9.10 -5.75 10.95
CA ALA A 55 -9.12 -6.28 9.58
C ALA A 55 -7.70 -6.43 9.04
N THR A 56 -6.81 -5.46 9.30
CA THR A 56 -5.40 -5.52 8.91
C THR A 56 -4.71 -6.74 9.53
N CYS A 57 -4.86 -6.94 10.82
CA CYS A 57 -4.25 -8.07 11.52
C CYS A 57 -4.79 -9.43 11.03
N ILE A 58 -6.11 -9.55 10.94
CA ILE A 58 -6.78 -10.82 10.59
C ILE A 58 -6.55 -11.17 9.12
N ALA A 59 -6.76 -10.22 8.21
CA ALA A 59 -6.62 -10.47 6.78
C ALA A 59 -5.15 -10.76 6.40
N SER A 60 -4.19 -10.05 7.00
CA SER A 60 -2.76 -10.36 6.84
C SER A 60 -2.44 -11.77 7.33
N ALA A 61 -2.98 -12.17 8.48
CA ALA A 61 -2.78 -13.52 9.00
C ALA A 61 -3.40 -14.57 8.07
N ILE A 62 -4.64 -14.38 7.58
CA ILE A 62 -5.31 -15.31 6.67
C ILE A 62 -4.50 -15.46 5.37
N GLY A 63 -4.20 -14.36 4.68
CA GLY A 63 -3.44 -14.40 3.42
C GLY A 63 -2.07 -15.07 3.61
N THR A 64 -1.37 -14.72 4.69
CA THR A 64 -0.05 -15.29 5.01
C THR A 64 -0.12 -16.78 5.37
N VAL A 65 -1.17 -17.23 6.07
CA VAL A 65 -1.41 -18.66 6.35
C VAL A 65 -1.68 -19.43 5.06
N VAL A 66 -2.49 -18.87 4.15
CA VAL A 66 -2.75 -19.50 2.84
C VAL A 66 -1.43 -19.59 2.04
N MET A 67 -0.60 -18.55 2.01
CA MET A 67 0.72 -18.57 1.40
C MET A 67 1.62 -19.65 2.01
N ALA A 68 1.59 -19.80 3.34
CA ALA A 68 2.39 -20.80 4.07
C ALA A 68 2.04 -22.22 3.65
N PHE A 69 0.77 -22.55 3.53
CA PHE A 69 0.32 -23.92 3.27
C PHE A 69 0.16 -24.26 1.78
N LEU A 70 -0.28 -23.29 0.97
CA LEU A 70 -0.55 -23.52 -0.44
C LEU A 70 0.71 -23.43 -1.29
N ALA A 71 1.49 -22.35 -1.11
CA ALA A 71 2.70 -22.11 -1.89
C ALA A 71 3.97 -22.65 -1.20
N ASN A 72 3.95 -22.88 0.11
CA ASN A 72 5.11 -23.22 0.94
C ASN A 72 6.28 -22.25 0.73
N LYS A 73 6.01 -20.93 0.74
CA LYS A 73 7.00 -19.86 0.51
C LYS A 73 7.15 -18.98 1.75
N PRO A 74 8.35 -18.43 1.99
CA PRO A 74 8.62 -17.54 3.13
C PRO A 74 8.16 -16.11 2.87
N PHE A 75 6.99 -15.94 2.23
CA PHE A 75 6.45 -14.65 1.85
C PHE A 75 5.28 -14.28 2.75
N VAL A 76 5.34 -13.08 3.29
CA VAL A 76 4.34 -12.54 4.21
C VAL A 76 3.47 -11.54 3.49
N MET A 77 2.17 -11.60 3.74
CA MET A 77 1.16 -10.81 3.08
C MET A 77 0.53 -9.81 4.04
N ALA A 78 0.23 -8.62 3.53
CA ALA A 78 -0.50 -7.59 4.24
C ALA A 78 -1.18 -6.64 3.25
N PRO A 79 -2.07 -5.72 3.69
CA PRO A 79 -2.70 -4.73 2.81
C PRO A 79 -1.67 -3.88 2.07
N GLY A 80 -1.72 -3.89 0.73
CA GLY A 80 -0.73 -3.24 -0.14
C GLY A 80 -0.77 -1.72 -0.05
N MET A 81 0.37 -1.07 0.23
CA MET A 81 0.42 0.36 0.51
C MET A 81 -0.07 1.24 -0.65
N GLY A 82 0.27 0.89 -1.88
CA GLY A 82 -0.19 1.59 -3.07
C GLY A 82 -1.71 1.50 -3.23
N LEU A 83 -2.25 0.30 -3.07
CA LEU A 83 -3.68 0.02 -3.14
C LEU A 83 -4.46 0.68 -2.00
N ASN A 84 -3.89 0.74 -0.79
CA ASN A 84 -4.49 1.41 0.36
C ASN A 84 -4.69 2.91 0.10
N SER A 85 -3.68 3.56 -0.45
CA SER A 85 -3.75 4.99 -0.79
C SER A 85 -4.81 5.24 -1.88
N PHE A 86 -4.85 4.38 -2.88
CA PHE A 86 -5.85 4.47 -3.94
C PHE A 86 -7.26 4.22 -3.40
N PHE A 87 -7.43 3.22 -2.52
CA PHE A 87 -8.69 2.96 -1.84
C PHE A 87 -9.20 4.20 -1.08
N ALA A 88 -8.34 4.82 -0.27
CA ALA A 88 -8.71 5.99 0.52
C ALA A 88 -9.16 7.17 -0.35
N VAL A 89 -8.44 7.43 -1.45
CA VAL A 89 -8.82 8.47 -2.42
C VAL A 89 -10.17 8.15 -3.06
N ILE A 90 -10.40 6.90 -3.48
CA ILE A 90 -11.69 6.51 -4.08
C ILE A 90 -12.83 6.60 -3.06
N ALA A 91 -12.63 6.17 -1.81
CA ALA A 91 -13.65 6.29 -0.77
C ALA A 91 -14.01 7.77 -0.50
N GLY A 92 -13.02 8.66 -0.46
CA GLY A 92 -13.25 10.10 -0.36
C GLY A 92 -14.05 10.67 -1.54
N ASN A 93 -13.68 10.28 -2.77
CA ASN A 93 -14.39 10.71 -3.98
C ASN A 93 -15.84 10.18 -4.04
N VAL A 94 -16.06 8.93 -3.64
CA VAL A 94 -17.40 8.32 -3.57
C VAL A 94 -18.24 9.03 -2.53
N ALA A 95 -17.70 9.33 -1.35
CA ALA A 95 -18.40 10.09 -0.31
C ALA A 95 -18.86 11.47 -0.83
N ALA A 96 -17.96 12.18 -1.52
CA ALA A 96 -18.27 13.47 -2.10
C ALA A 96 -19.30 13.38 -3.25
N MET A 97 -19.16 12.38 -4.13
CA MET A 97 -20.05 12.20 -5.30
C MET A 97 -21.47 11.82 -4.90
N LEU A 98 -21.62 10.92 -3.91
CA LEU A 98 -22.93 10.44 -3.45
C LEU A 98 -23.49 11.27 -2.30
N ASN A 99 -22.73 12.25 -1.79
CA ASN A 99 -23.06 13.05 -0.60
C ASN A 99 -23.42 12.17 0.61
N THR A 100 -22.63 11.11 0.82
CA THR A 100 -22.78 10.14 1.91
C THR A 100 -21.64 10.27 2.91
N ASP A 101 -21.76 9.61 4.07
CA ASP A 101 -20.68 9.58 5.04
C ASP A 101 -19.52 8.69 4.57
N TYR A 102 -18.33 8.95 5.10
CA TYR A 102 -17.12 8.22 4.70
C TYR A 102 -17.20 6.72 4.96
N THR A 103 -17.91 6.28 6.02
CA THR A 103 -18.06 4.86 6.36
C THR A 103 -18.87 4.12 5.31
N SER A 104 -19.99 4.69 4.84
CA SER A 104 -20.81 4.12 3.77
C SER A 104 -20.04 4.07 2.44
N ALA A 105 -19.33 5.16 2.09
CA ALA A 105 -18.47 5.17 0.92
C ALA A 105 -17.34 4.13 1.01
N PHE A 106 -16.72 3.97 2.18
CA PHE A 106 -15.73 2.94 2.47
C PHE A 106 -16.30 1.53 2.21
N GLN A 107 -17.50 1.26 2.70
CA GLN A 107 -18.19 -0.02 2.51
C GLN A 107 -18.59 -0.27 1.04
N ALA A 108 -18.91 0.77 0.29
CA ALA A 108 -19.14 0.67 -1.16
C ALA A 108 -17.84 0.33 -1.92
N VAL A 109 -16.70 0.89 -1.52
CA VAL A 109 -15.38 0.55 -2.10
C VAL A 109 -14.95 -0.87 -1.71
N LEU A 110 -15.32 -1.36 -0.52
CA LEU A 110 -15.09 -2.78 -0.17
C LEU A 110 -15.80 -3.74 -1.14
N CYS A 111 -16.98 -3.37 -1.69
CA CYS A 111 -17.63 -4.16 -2.74
C CYS A 111 -16.75 -4.25 -3.99
N ILE A 112 -16.06 -3.17 -4.36
CA ILE A 112 -15.13 -3.15 -5.50
C ILE A 112 -13.98 -4.12 -5.24
N ILE A 113 -13.36 -4.09 -4.05
CA ILE A 113 -12.27 -5.00 -3.67
C ILE A 113 -12.73 -6.45 -3.62
N LEU A 114 -13.95 -6.71 -3.14
CA LEU A 114 -14.52 -8.06 -3.14
C LEU A 114 -14.65 -8.61 -4.58
N VAL A 115 -15.23 -7.82 -5.48
CA VAL A 115 -15.39 -8.22 -6.89
C VAL A 115 -14.03 -8.38 -7.55
N GLU A 116 -13.10 -7.48 -7.30
CA GLU A 116 -11.71 -7.58 -7.72
C GLU A 116 -11.09 -8.91 -7.28
N GLY A 117 -11.13 -9.23 -5.98
CA GLY A 117 -10.57 -10.46 -5.43
C GLY A 117 -11.18 -11.72 -6.04
N ILE A 118 -12.51 -11.74 -6.30
CA ILE A 118 -13.19 -12.84 -6.99
C ILE A 118 -12.69 -12.96 -8.44
N VAL A 119 -12.58 -11.85 -9.16
CA VAL A 119 -12.02 -11.84 -10.53
C VAL A 119 -10.60 -12.37 -10.52
N PHE A 120 -9.78 -11.94 -9.56
CA PHE A 120 -8.41 -12.41 -9.37
C PHE A 120 -8.33 -13.92 -9.13
N LEU A 121 -9.21 -14.43 -8.27
CA LEU A 121 -9.30 -15.85 -7.98
C LEU A 121 -9.59 -16.64 -9.28
N LEU A 122 -10.58 -16.20 -10.06
CA LEU A 122 -10.92 -16.82 -11.33
C LEU A 122 -9.76 -16.76 -12.33
N LEU A 123 -9.14 -15.59 -12.51
CA LEU A 123 -8.00 -15.42 -13.42
C LEU A 123 -6.80 -16.31 -13.02
N SER A 124 -6.55 -16.49 -11.71
CA SER A 124 -5.48 -17.34 -11.19
C SER A 124 -5.78 -18.82 -11.41
N VAL A 125 -7.01 -19.26 -11.17
CA VAL A 125 -7.43 -20.65 -11.43
C VAL A 125 -7.29 -21.01 -12.91
N PHE A 126 -7.71 -20.13 -13.82
CA PHE A 126 -7.67 -20.37 -15.27
C PHE A 126 -6.31 -20.03 -15.93
N ASN A 127 -5.28 -19.60 -15.18
CA ASN A 127 -3.96 -19.18 -15.69
C ASN A 127 -4.02 -18.08 -16.77
N ILE A 128 -5.01 -17.21 -16.72
CA ILE A 128 -5.18 -16.09 -17.65
C ILE A 128 -4.27 -14.92 -17.27
N ARG A 129 -3.92 -14.81 -15.99
CA ARG A 129 -3.15 -13.72 -15.39
C ARG A 129 -1.82 -13.47 -16.12
N ASP A 130 -1.06 -14.52 -16.42
CA ASP A 130 0.21 -14.42 -17.14
C ASP A 130 0.05 -13.78 -18.53
N LYS A 131 -1.03 -14.11 -19.25
CA LYS A 131 -1.31 -13.54 -20.57
C LYS A 131 -1.60 -12.05 -20.52
N ILE A 132 -2.34 -11.61 -19.49
CA ILE A 132 -2.66 -10.19 -19.29
C ILE A 132 -1.40 -9.40 -18.97
N VAL A 133 -0.54 -9.93 -18.08
CA VAL A 133 0.74 -9.27 -17.72
C VAL A 133 1.61 -9.05 -18.93
N HIS A 134 1.75 -10.05 -19.79
CA HIS A 134 2.57 -9.94 -21.00
C HIS A 134 1.98 -9.00 -22.07
N ALA A 135 0.70 -8.72 -22.01
CA ALA A 135 0.04 -7.77 -22.91
C ALA A 135 0.29 -6.30 -22.57
N ILE A 136 0.70 -6.00 -21.31
CA ILE A 136 0.99 -4.64 -20.89
C ILE A 136 2.45 -4.30 -21.19
N PRO A 137 2.72 -3.12 -21.79
CA PRO A 137 4.06 -2.68 -22.15
C PRO A 137 5.03 -2.74 -20.99
N LEU A 138 6.26 -3.20 -21.23
CA LEU A 138 7.28 -3.37 -20.20
C LEU A 138 7.54 -2.06 -19.42
N GLY A 139 7.69 -0.94 -20.14
CA GLY A 139 7.89 0.36 -19.52
C GLY A 139 6.77 0.71 -18.54
N VAL A 140 5.50 0.50 -18.92
CA VAL A 140 4.35 0.76 -18.03
C VAL A 140 4.46 -0.10 -16.76
N ARG A 141 4.72 -1.40 -16.89
CA ARG A 141 4.89 -2.31 -15.74
C ARG A 141 5.99 -1.86 -14.78
N LEU A 142 7.15 -1.48 -15.32
CA LEU A 142 8.30 -1.04 -14.54
C LEU A 142 8.06 0.32 -13.84
N GLY A 143 7.24 1.18 -14.44
CA GLY A 143 6.94 2.50 -13.92
C GLY A 143 5.87 2.55 -12.83
N ILE A 144 5.00 1.54 -12.71
CA ILE A 144 3.89 1.56 -11.73
C ILE A 144 4.41 1.69 -10.29
N GLY A 145 5.33 0.83 -9.87
CA GLY A 145 5.90 0.89 -8.52
C GLY A 145 6.53 2.25 -8.18
N PRO A 146 7.46 2.76 -9.00
CA PRO A 146 8.03 4.10 -8.82
C PRO A 146 7.00 5.22 -8.75
N ALA A 147 5.97 5.20 -9.59
CA ALA A 147 4.94 6.24 -9.61
C ALA A 147 4.07 6.19 -8.33
N ILE A 148 3.72 4.98 -7.86
CA ILE A 148 3.08 4.79 -6.55
C ILE A 148 4.00 5.28 -5.44
N GLY A 149 5.32 5.00 -5.51
CA GLY A 149 6.29 5.50 -4.54
C GLY A 149 6.28 7.02 -4.41
N LEU A 150 6.24 7.75 -5.53
CA LEU A 150 6.10 9.22 -5.51
C LEU A 150 4.76 9.67 -4.93
N MET A 151 3.67 8.96 -5.21
CA MET A 151 2.36 9.25 -4.63
C MET A 151 2.36 9.07 -3.11
N LEU A 152 2.97 7.99 -2.59
CA LEU A 152 3.13 7.76 -1.15
C LEU A 152 3.96 8.86 -0.48
N MET A 153 5.06 9.29 -1.11
CA MET A 153 5.86 10.41 -0.63
C MET A 153 5.04 11.71 -0.57
N ASN A 154 4.21 11.95 -1.58
CA ASN A 154 3.32 13.11 -1.60
C ASN A 154 2.29 13.06 -0.47
N ILE A 155 1.68 11.91 -0.20
CA ILE A 155 0.75 11.72 0.92
C ILE A 155 1.47 11.95 2.25
N GLY A 156 2.65 11.37 2.43
CA GLY A 156 3.45 11.52 3.64
C GLY A 156 3.83 12.97 3.93
N LEU A 157 4.22 13.75 2.91
CA LEU A 157 4.60 15.16 3.04
C LEU A 157 3.37 16.08 3.16
N GLY A 158 2.29 15.75 2.47
CA GLY A 158 1.13 16.62 2.32
C GLY A 158 0.04 16.38 3.36
N SER A 159 -0.94 15.55 3.01
CA SER A 159 -2.17 15.38 3.79
C SER A 159 -1.95 14.84 5.20
N ASN A 160 -0.95 13.97 5.38
CA ASN A 160 -0.69 13.36 6.69
C ASN A 160 0.04 14.29 7.67
N VAL A 161 0.90 15.16 7.16
CA VAL A 161 1.72 16.07 7.98
C VAL A 161 1.16 17.49 8.01
N GLY A 162 0.24 17.82 7.09
CA GLY A 162 -0.42 19.10 7.03
C GLY A 162 0.46 20.21 6.41
N ILE A 163 1.46 19.88 5.61
CA ILE A 163 2.29 20.88 4.92
C ILE A 163 1.47 21.72 3.95
N TYR A 164 0.36 21.18 3.44
CA TYR A 164 -0.66 21.97 2.78
C TYR A 164 -2.03 21.68 3.38
N ALA A 165 -2.74 22.75 3.76
CA ALA A 165 -4.10 22.64 4.27
C ALA A 165 -5.09 22.72 3.09
N GLU A 166 -6.12 21.88 3.12
CA GLU A 166 -7.28 22.03 2.26
C GLU A 166 -7.95 23.38 2.55
N GLY A 167 -8.26 24.13 1.53
CA GLY A 167 -9.01 25.39 1.67
C GLY A 167 -8.36 26.61 0.99
N ASN A 168 -7.06 26.57 0.70
CA ASN A 168 -6.35 27.70 0.09
C ASN A 168 -6.08 27.56 -1.42
N GLY A 169 -6.72 26.61 -2.10
CA GLY A 169 -6.43 26.30 -3.50
C GLY A 169 -5.09 25.59 -3.73
N TYR A 170 -4.39 25.22 -2.68
CA TYR A 170 -3.07 24.56 -2.70
C TYR A 170 -3.21 23.04 -2.63
N THR A 171 -4.07 22.46 -3.43
CA THR A 171 -4.31 21.01 -3.46
C THR A 171 -3.36 20.24 -4.35
N SER A 172 -2.43 20.92 -5.03
CA SER A 172 -1.50 20.29 -5.97
C SER A 172 -0.15 19.96 -5.31
N PRO A 173 0.37 18.73 -5.46
CA PRO A 173 1.71 18.36 -5.01
C PRO A 173 2.83 19.24 -5.59
N PHE A 174 2.65 19.85 -6.75
CA PHE A 174 3.57 20.85 -7.29
C PHE A 174 3.64 22.11 -6.44
N TYR A 175 2.59 22.48 -5.78
CA TYR A 175 2.56 23.61 -4.87
C TYR A 175 3.41 23.33 -3.64
N VAL A 176 3.31 22.15 -3.06
CA VAL A 176 4.13 21.73 -1.91
C VAL A 176 5.61 21.71 -2.28
N MET A 177 5.99 21.21 -3.44
CA MET A 177 7.38 21.22 -3.90
C MET A 177 7.87 22.63 -4.24
N ARG A 178 7.02 23.48 -4.77
CA ARG A 178 7.37 24.86 -5.12
C ARG A 178 7.56 25.75 -3.91
N ASP A 179 6.76 25.57 -2.88
CA ASP A 179 6.67 26.47 -1.73
C ASP A 179 6.91 25.75 -0.38
N PHE A 180 7.65 24.64 -0.43
CA PHE A 180 7.88 23.78 0.73
C PHE A 180 8.39 24.54 1.96
N PHE A 181 9.35 25.43 1.77
CA PHE A 181 9.85 26.26 2.85
C PHE A 181 8.96 27.47 3.12
N GLY A 182 8.32 28.04 2.12
CA GLY A 182 7.35 29.11 2.25
C GLY A 182 6.12 28.66 3.02
N ALA A 183 5.65 27.43 2.77
CA ALA A 183 4.53 26.84 3.48
C ALA A 183 4.78 26.65 4.99
N MET A 184 6.02 26.60 5.44
CA MET A 184 6.37 26.52 6.87
C MET A 184 6.65 27.88 7.52
N THR A 185 6.59 29.00 6.77
CA THR A 185 6.78 30.31 7.38
C THR A 185 5.54 30.74 8.18
N PRO A 186 5.76 31.32 9.40
CA PRO A 186 4.66 31.76 10.25
C PRO A 186 3.69 32.71 9.56
N SER A 187 4.18 33.59 8.67
CA SER A 187 3.36 34.58 7.97
C SER A 187 2.41 33.96 6.95
N VAL A 188 2.69 32.77 6.43
CA VAL A 188 1.83 32.11 5.43
C VAL A 188 0.84 31.16 6.09
N ILE A 189 1.27 30.39 7.10
CA ILE A 189 0.45 29.30 7.67
C ILE A 189 -0.24 29.72 8.95
N LYS A 190 0.40 30.54 9.79
CA LYS A 190 -0.17 30.95 11.08
C LYS A 190 -1.49 31.69 10.92
N ASP A 191 -1.64 32.47 9.87
CA ASP A 191 -2.89 33.17 9.58
C ASP A 191 -4.03 32.23 9.15
N HIS A 192 -3.69 31.02 8.65
CA HIS A 192 -4.64 30.02 8.20
C HIS A 192 -4.91 28.90 9.21
N MET A 193 -3.92 28.54 10.03
CA MET A 193 -4.00 27.41 10.97
C MET A 193 -4.11 27.82 12.44
N GLY A 194 -3.85 29.08 12.78
CA GLY A 194 -3.99 29.57 14.16
C GLY A 194 -3.17 28.78 15.19
N ALA A 195 -3.84 28.22 16.19
CA ALA A 195 -3.20 27.48 17.29
C ALA A 195 -2.58 26.13 16.82
N GLU A 196 -3.02 25.59 15.69
CA GLU A 196 -2.53 24.31 15.15
C GLU A 196 -1.15 24.45 14.49
N TYR A 197 -0.67 25.69 14.23
CA TYR A 197 0.63 25.93 13.61
C TYR A 197 1.78 25.25 14.38
N SER A 198 1.82 25.39 15.72
CA SER A 198 2.88 24.79 16.53
C SER A 198 2.87 23.27 16.47
N GLN A 199 1.68 22.67 16.43
CA GLN A 199 1.53 21.24 16.26
C GLN A 199 2.00 20.77 14.88
N MET A 200 1.67 21.50 13.81
CA MET A 200 2.13 21.21 12.46
C MET A 200 3.67 21.28 12.37
N VAL A 201 4.30 22.33 12.92
CA VAL A 201 5.75 22.46 12.92
C VAL A 201 6.42 21.31 13.66
N LEU A 202 5.89 20.93 14.84
CA LEU A 202 6.38 19.77 15.58
C LEU A 202 6.27 18.49 14.75
N THR A 203 5.13 18.28 14.08
CA THR A 203 4.88 17.11 13.23
C THR A 203 5.87 17.05 12.08
N VAL A 204 6.09 18.16 11.36
CA VAL A 204 7.03 18.23 10.20
C VAL A 204 8.47 17.96 10.65
N ILE A 205 8.94 18.62 11.70
CA ILE A 205 10.31 18.42 12.20
C ILE A 205 10.51 16.97 12.65
N THR A 206 9.56 16.43 13.40
CA THR A 206 9.64 15.06 13.88
C THR A 206 9.60 14.04 12.74
N MET A 207 8.79 14.28 11.71
CA MET A 207 8.76 13.47 10.51
C MET A 207 10.14 13.40 9.82
N PHE A 208 10.80 14.53 9.62
CA PHE A 208 12.14 14.55 9.02
C PHE A 208 13.18 13.84 9.89
N ILE A 209 13.15 14.07 11.20
CA ILE A 209 14.05 13.35 12.13
C ILE A 209 13.80 11.84 12.02
N GLY A 210 12.54 11.40 12.06
CA GLY A 210 12.17 10.00 11.89
C GLY A 210 12.65 9.41 10.58
N LEU A 211 12.45 10.12 9.47
CA LEU A 211 12.93 9.71 8.15
C LEU A 211 14.45 9.53 8.11
N PHE A 212 15.21 10.50 8.64
CA PHE A 212 16.67 10.39 8.68
C PHE A 212 17.14 9.26 9.59
N VAL A 213 16.46 9.02 10.72
CA VAL A 213 16.76 7.87 11.60
C VAL A 213 16.53 6.56 10.84
N ILE A 214 15.42 6.40 10.14
CA ILE A 214 15.13 5.23 9.30
C ILE A 214 16.25 5.01 8.28
N ILE A 215 16.62 6.06 7.53
CA ILE A 215 17.67 6.01 6.49
C ILE A 215 19.02 5.60 7.09
N LEU A 216 19.40 6.19 8.23
CA LEU A 216 20.68 5.88 8.88
C LEU A 216 20.72 4.45 9.42
N LEU A 217 19.62 3.97 10.01
CA LEU A 217 19.51 2.59 10.48
C LEU A 217 19.53 1.59 9.32
N ALA A 218 18.80 1.88 8.24
CA ALA A 218 18.81 1.06 7.03
C ALA A 218 20.20 1.00 6.40
N LYS A 219 20.92 2.13 6.33
CA LYS A 219 22.31 2.17 5.85
C LYS A 219 23.28 1.34 6.70
N LYS A 220 23.00 1.22 8.01
CA LYS A 220 23.76 0.35 8.93
C LYS A 220 23.33 -1.11 8.86
N GLY A 221 22.38 -1.48 8.00
CA GLY A 221 21.89 -2.85 7.85
C GLY A 221 20.93 -3.30 8.96
N VAL A 222 20.36 -2.37 9.72
CA VAL A 222 19.35 -2.71 10.75
C VAL A 222 18.06 -3.13 10.03
N LYS A 223 17.68 -4.40 10.13
CA LYS A 223 16.52 -4.98 9.43
C LYS A 223 15.20 -4.31 9.83
N ALA A 224 14.99 -4.00 11.12
CA ALA A 224 13.79 -3.32 11.62
C ALA A 224 13.89 -1.77 11.56
N ALA A 225 14.65 -1.20 10.62
CA ALA A 225 14.94 0.23 10.55
C ALA A 225 13.68 1.09 10.54
N VAL A 226 12.64 0.70 9.80
CA VAL A 226 11.38 1.45 9.70
C VAL A 226 10.66 1.47 11.04
N LEU A 227 10.47 0.31 11.68
CA LEU A 227 9.79 0.22 12.97
C LEU A 227 10.55 1.01 14.05
N VAL A 228 11.87 0.83 14.14
CA VAL A 228 12.69 1.56 15.13
C VAL A 228 12.67 3.06 14.88
N GLY A 229 12.75 3.48 13.61
CA GLY A 229 12.65 4.90 13.27
C GLY A 229 11.29 5.51 13.59
N MET A 230 10.20 4.79 13.36
CA MET A 230 8.87 5.19 13.78
C MET A 230 8.76 5.34 15.30
N LEU A 231 9.29 4.39 16.07
CA LEU A 231 9.29 4.47 17.54
C LEU A 231 10.09 5.68 18.04
N VAL A 232 11.26 5.94 17.46
CA VAL A 232 12.07 7.12 17.78
C VAL A 232 11.31 8.40 17.45
N ALA A 233 10.69 8.50 16.27
CA ALA A 233 9.86 9.64 15.90
C ALA A 233 8.69 9.81 16.86
N SER A 234 8.02 8.72 17.25
CA SER A 234 6.92 8.77 18.23
C SER A 234 7.39 9.34 19.57
N VAL A 235 8.51 8.86 20.09
CA VAL A 235 9.07 9.36 21.37
C VAL A 235 9.40 10.84 21.29
N ILE A 236 10.01 11.31 20.19
CA ILE A 236 10.34 12.71 19.98
C ILE A 236 9.07 13.57 19.91
N TYR A 237 8.05 13.09 19.17
CA TYR A 237 6.77 13.79 19.06
C TYR A 237 6.06 13.90 20.40
N TRP A 238 5.97 12.81 21.17
CA TRP A 238 5.34 12.81 22.49
C TRP A 238 6.06 13.73 23.47
N ALA A 239 7.40 13.72 23.47
CA ALA A 239 8.18 14.68 24.26
C ALA A 239 7.89 16.12 23.83
N GLY A 240 7.81 16.37 22.52
CA GLY A 240 7.46 17.69 21.98
C GLY A 240 6.04 18.15 22.36
N CYS A 241 5.07 17.24 22.40
CA CYS A 241 3.72 17.54 22.89
C CYS A 241 3.73 18.04 24.33
N PHE A 242 4.46 17.37 25.24
CA PHE A 242 4.57 17.81 26.64
C PHE A 242 5.33 19.13 26.80
N ILE A 243 6.44 19.33 26.07
CA ILE A 243 7.34 20.47 26.24
C ILE A 243 6.79 21.73 25.56
N PHE A 244 6.31 21.61 24.32
CA PHE A 244 5.97 22.77 23.49
C PHE A 244 4.48 23.04 23.38
N LEU A 245 3.65 21.99 23.44
CA LEU A 245 2.20 22.13 23.27
C LEU A 245 1.43 22.04 24.59
N GLY A 246 2.04 21.53 25.68
CA GLY A 246 1.36 21.31 26.95
C GLY A 246 0.22 20.29 26.87
N THR A 247 0.22 19.40 25.87
CA THR A 247 -0.82 18.40 25.65
C THR A 247 -0.35 17.01 26.05
N ASN A 248 -1.26 16.18 26.56
CA ASN A 248 -0.99 14.77 26.86
C ASN A 248 -1.26 13.90 25.63
N PRO A 249 -0.24 13.39 24.92
CA PRO A 249 -0.44 12.54 23.75
C PRO A 249 -0.98 11.14 24.11
N PHE A 250 -0.98 10.77 25.37
CA PHE A 250 -1.47 9.48 25.86
C PHE A 250 -2.86 9.55 26.47
N ALA A 251 -3.57 10.65 26.34
CA ALA A 251 -4.92 10.81 26.88
C ALA A 251 -5.89 9.73 26.35
N SER A 252 -5.71 9.27 25.13
CA SER A 252 -6.49 8.18 24.52
C SER A 252 -6.23 6.80 25.15
N LEU A 253 -5.15 6.61 25.90
CA LEU A 253 -4.87 5.36 26.62
C LEU A 253 -5.57 5.30 27.98
N GLU A 254 -6.04 6.43 28.50
CA GLU A 254 -6.74 6.46 29.78
C GLU A 254 -8.09 5.73 29.64
N GLY A 255 -8.22 4.57 30.31
CA GLY A 255 -9.41 3.71 30.19
C GLY A 255 -9.50 2.86 28.93
N ALA A 256 -8.47 2.85 28.08
CA ALA A 256 -8.46 2.03 26.87
C ALA A 256 -8.41 0.54 27.20
N SER A 257 -9.19 -0.24 26.47
CA SER A 257 -9.19 -1.70 26.56
C SER A 257 -8.13 -2.29 25.64
N PHE A 258 -7.30 -3.20 26.16
CA PHE A 258 -6.40 -4.03 25.35
C PHE A 258 -7.07 -5.27 24.77
N LEU A 259 -8.37 -5.45 25.01
CA LEU A 259 -9.14 -6.45 24.30
C LEU A 259 -9.36 -5.99 22.86
N PRO A 260 -9.24 -6.91 21.88
CA PRO A 260 -9.48 -6.55 20.50
C PRO A 260 -10.87 -5.95 20.31
N PRO A 261 -11.02 -4.81 19.60
CA PRO A 261 -12.29 -4.11 19.43
C PRO A 261 -13.19 -4.80 18.39
N PHE A 262 -13.56 -6.08 18.65
CA PHE A 262 -14.39 -6.86 17.74
C PHE A 262 -15.77 -6.26 17.51
N HIS A 263 -16.33 -5.56 18.49
CA HIS A 263 -17.60 -4.87 18.34
C HIS A 263 -17.54 -3.84 17.21
N ASP A 264 -16.53 -2.99 17.21
CA ASP A 264 -16.35 -1.97 16.18
C ASP A 264 -16.13 -2.60 14.80
N MET A 265 -15.37 -3.71 14.74
CA MET A 265 -15.16 -4.44 13.51
C MET A 265 -16.47 -5.02 12.94
N VAL A 266 -17.29 -5.63 13.79
CA VAL A 266 -18.60 -6.19 13.38
C VAL A 266 -19.57 -5.09 12.95
N GLU A 267 -19.51 -3.92 13.57
CA GLU A 267 -20.38 -2.79 13.22
C GLU A 267 -19.96 -2.07 11.95
N THR A 268 -18.66 -1.94 11.67
CA THR A 268 -18.18 -1.04 10.61
C THR A 268 -17.57 -1.74 9.39
N THR A 269 -16.91 -2.90 9.58
CA THR A 269 -16.04 -3.47 8.53
C THR A 269 -16.32 -4.92 8.17
N LEU A 270 -16.55 -5.80 9.15
CA LEU A 270 -16.67 -7.23 8.90
C LEU A 270 -17.93 -7.56 8.09
N PHE A 271 -17.75 -8.01 6.85
CA PHE A 271 -18.83 -8.27 5.88
C PHE A 271 -19.77 -7.06 5.66
N LYS A 272 -19.28 -5.85 5.92
CA LYS A 272 -20.06 -4.63 5.71
C LYS A 272 -19.84 -4.14 4.27
N PHE A 273 -20.73 -4.58 3.40
CA PHE A 273 -20.75 -4.21 2.00
C PHE A 273 -21.96 -3.35 1.71
N ASP A 274 -21.75 -2.09 1.30
CA ASP A 274 -22.84 -1.24 0.85
C ASP A 274 -23.02 -1.40 -0.67
N PHE A 275 -23.83 -2.40 -1.04
CA PHE A 275 -24.17 -2.64 -2.44
C PHE A 275 -25.07 -1.54 -3.02
N ALA A 276 -25.84 -0.81 -2.19
CA ALA A 276 -26.69 0.26 -2.67
C ALA A 276 -25.81 1.40 -3.21
N ASP A 277 -24.90 1.90 -2.41
CA ASP A 277 -23.96 2.94 -2.83
C ASP A 277 -22.99 2.43 -3.90
N PHE A 278 -22.58 1.17 -3.89
CA PHE A 278 -21.80 0.56 -4.97
C PHE A 278 -22.52 0.66 -6.34
N PHE A 279 -23.83 0.43 -6.42
CA PHE A 279 -24.58 0.58 -7.67
C PHE A 279 -24.85 2.07 -8.00
N ASN A 280 -24.97 2.93 -6.99
CA ASN A 280 -25.16 4.37 -7.17
C ASN A 280 -23.92 5.08 -7.77
N ILE A 281 -22.72 4.55 -7.60
CA ILE A 281 -21.49 5.02 -8.26
C ILE A 281 -21.63 4.97 -9.80
N GLY A 282 -22.51 4.13 -10.31
CA GLY A 282 -22.69 3.87 -11.72
C GLY A 282 -21.83 2.72 -12.23
N TRP A 283 -22.43 1.83 -13.00
CA TRP A 283 -21.83 0.58 -13.45
C TRP A 283 -20.52 0.76 -14.23
N PHE A 284 -20.42 1.82 -15.04
CA PHE A 284 -19.21 2.11 -15.82
C PHE A 284 -18.03 2.50 -14.91
N THR A 285 -18.28 3.37 -13.93
CA THR A 285 -17.28 3.78 -12.93
C THR A 285 -16.85 2.57 -12.09
N ALA A 286 -17.80 1.76 -11.61
CA ALA A 286 -17.52 0.56 -10.83
C ALA A 286 -16.62 -0.42 -11.60
N ILE A 287 -16.95 -0.75 -12.86
CA ILE A 287 -16.13 -1.63 -13.70
C ILE A 287 -14.74 -1.05 -13.94
N SER A 288 -14.65 0.26 -14.23
CA SER A 288 -13.37 0.93 -14.42
C SER A 288 -12.48 0.86 -13.18
N LEU A 289 -13.07 1.05 -11.98
CA LEU A 289 -12.35 0.93 -10.72
C LEU A 289 -11.91 -0.50 -10.45
N ILE A 290 -12.77 -1.51 -10.64
CA ILE A 290 -12.43 -2.93 -10.50
C ILE A 290 -11.25 -3.28 -11.40
N ILE A 291 -11.29 -2.90 -12.69
CA ILE A 291 -10.19 -3.15 -13.63
C ILE A 291 -8.90 -2.46 -13.15
N THR A 292 -9.00 -1.23 -12.65
CA THR A 292 -7.85 -0.46 -12.16
C THR A 292 -7.23 -1.14 -10.94
N PHE A 293 -8.04 -1.55 -9.94
CA PHE A 293 -7.55 -2.29 -8.78
C PHE A 293 -6.90 -3.61 -9.21
N CYS A 294 -7.56 -4.40 -10.06
CA CYS A 294 -7.01 -5.63 -10.63
C CYS A 294 -5.64 -5.41 -11.28
N MET A 295 -5.48 -4.36 -12.06
CA MET A 295 -4.19 -4.07 -12.72
C MET A 295 -3.10 -3.73 -11.72
N ILE A 296 -3.40 -2.86 -10.75
CA ILE A 296 -2.42 -2.43 -9.75
C ILE A 296 -1.97 -3.62 -8.91
N ASP A 297 -2.91 -4.38 -8.36
CA ASP A 297 -2.64 -5.56 -7.53
C ASP A 297 -1.82 -6.61 -8.29
N MET A 298 -2.19 -6.88 -9.54
CA MET A 298 -1.49 -7.83 -10.38
C MET A 298 0.00 -7.47 -10.55
N PHE A 299 0.31 -6.18 -10.77
CA PHE A 299 1.70 -5.75 -10.96
C PHE A 299 2.47 -5.67 -9.65
N ASP A 300 1.83 -5.21 -8.60
CA ASP A 300 2.43 -5.15 -7.27
C ASP A 300 2.81 -6.56 -6.81
N THR A 301 1.88 -7.50 -6.87
CA THR A 301 2.12 -8.89 -6.50
C THR A 301 3.19 -9.57 -7.33
N ILE A 302 3.10 -9.50 -8.67
CA ILE A 302 4.08 -10.17 -9.53
C ILE A 302 5.47 -9.55 -9.35
N GLY A 303 5.55 -8.22 -9.31
CA GLY A 303 6.79 -7.49 -9.07
C GLY A 303 7.44 -7.89 -7.75
N THR A 304 6.64 -7.98 -6.70
CA THR A 304 7.11 -8.34 -5.35
C THR A 304 7.50 -9.82 -5.26
N LEU A 305 6.68 -10.74 -5.79
CA LEU A 305 6.98 -12.18 -5.78
C LEU A 305 8.25 -12.48 -6.56
N VAL A 306 8.37 -12.00 -7.82
CA VAL A 306 9.55 -12.23 -8.65
C VAL A 306 10.77 -11.55 -8.04
N GLY A 307 10.64 -10.31 -7.59
CA GLY A 307 11.74 -9.56 -6.98
C GLY A 307 12.27 -10.21 -5.71
N THR A 308 11.37 -10.68 -4.83
CA THR A 308 11.73 -11.35 -3.58
C THR A 308 12.30 -12.75 -3.84
N ALA A 309 11.68 -13.53 -4.75
CA ALA A 309 12.15 -14.84 -5.14
C ALA A 309 13.55 -14.80 -5.78
N SER A 310 13.80 -13.81 -6.63
CA SER A 310 15.11 -13.61 -7.27
C SER A 310 16.21 -13.31 -6.22
N ARG A 311 15.93 -12.40 -5.27
CA ARG A 311 16.85 -12.12 -4.14
C ARG A 311 17.08 -13.35 -3.26
N ALA A 312 16.07 -14.20 -3.14
CA ALA A 312 16.11 -15.44 -2.39
C ALA A 312 16.90 -16.56 -3.08
N GLY A 313 17.27 -16.39 -4.35
CA GLY A 313 17.79 -17.48 -5.17
C GLY A 313 16.77 -18.60 -5.39
N MET A 314 15.48 -18.28 -5.35
CA MET A 314 14.35 -19.21 -5.50
C MET A 314 13.78 -19.20 -6.93
N THR A 315 14.44 -18.55 -7.88
CA THR A 315 14.07 -18.54 -9.30
C THR A 315 14.87 -19.60 -10.06
N ASP A 316 14.26 -20.16 -11.09
CA ASP A 316 14.94 -21.02 -12.06
C ASP A 316 15.86 -20.20 -12.99
N LYS A 317 16.50 -20.89 -13.97
CA LYS A 317 17.42 -20.24 -14.94
C LYS A 317 16.71 -19.23 -15.86
N ASP A 318 15.41 -19.38 -16.01
CA ASP A 318 14.55 -18.53 -16.84
C ASP A 318 13.91 -17.39 -16.02
N GLY A 319 14.25 -17.28 -14.71
CA GLY A 319 13.74 -16.26 -13.81
C GLY A 319 12.35 -16.56 -13.23
N ASN A 320 11.81 -17.77 -13.46
CA ASN A 320 10.50 -18.14 -12.94
C ASN A 320 10.62 -18.69 -11.50
N MET A 321 9.65 -18.37 -10.68
CA MET A 321 9.56 -18.89 -9.32
C MET A 321 8.75 -20.21 -9.31
N PRO A 322 9.27 -21.31 -8.72
CA PRO A 322 8.47 -22.50 -8.48
C PRO A 322 7.26 -22.19 -7.58
N ASN A 323 6.11 -22.80 -7.88
CA ASN A 323 4.83 -22.58 -7.19
C ASN A 323 4.31 -21.13 -7.33
N MET A 324 4.63 -20.43 -8.43
CA MET A 324 4.11 -19.09 -8.69
C MET A 324 2.57 -19.07 -8.72
N LYS A 325 1.97 -20.08 -9.33
CA LYS A 325 0.50 -20.20 -9.41
C LYS A 325 -0.14 -20.25 -8.01
N GLU A 326 0.42 -21.06 -7.11
CA GLU A 326 -0.04 -21.22 -5.74
C GLU A 326 0.17 -19.92 -4.94
N ALA A 327 1.26 -19.20 -5.18
CA ALA A 327 1.51 -17.91 -4.57
C ALA A 327 0.50 -16.86 -5.05
N LEU A 328 0.22 -16.80 -6.35
CA LEU A 328 -0.78 -15.91 -6.93
C LEU A 328 -2.21 -16.24 -6.48
N LEU A 329 -2.50 -17.53 -6.26
CA LEU A 329 -3.77 -17.95 -5.70
C LEU A 329 -3.92 -17.55 -4.23
N SER A 330 -2.82 -17.63 -3.47
CA SER A 330 -2.79 -17.16 -2.06
C SER A 330 -3.07 -15.66 -1.97
N ASP A 331 -2.54 -14.90 -2.91
CA ASP A 331 -2.77 -13.46 -3.04
C ASP A 331 -4.25 -13.15 -3.31
N ALA A 332 -4.86 -13.83 -4.27
CA ALA A 332 -6.28 -13.67 -4.57
C ALA A 332 -7.19 -14.02 -3.36
N VAL A 333 -6.87 -15.09 -2.62
CA VAL A 333 -7.59 -15.45 -1.40
C VAL A 333 -7.37 -14.38 -0.32
N GLY A 334 -6.15 -13.83 -0.20
CA GLY A 334 -5.82 -12.74 0.70
C GLY A 334 -6.65 -11.49 0.41
N THR A 335 -6.82 -11.12 -0.85
CA THR A 335 -7.64 -9.99 -1.30
C THR A 335 -9.12 -10.17 -0.94
N VAL A 336 -9.70 -11.35 -1.21
CA VAL A 336 -11.09 -11.66 -0.81
C VAL A 336 -11.24 -11.61 0.70
N ALA A 337 -10.29 -12.18 1.45
CA ALA A 337 -10.31 -12.14 2.92
C ALA A 337 -10.17 -10.69 3.43
N GLY A 338 -9.33 -9.87 2.79
CA GLY A 338 -9.19 -8.45 3.07
C GLY A 338 -10.51 -7.71 2.96
N ALA A 339 -11.18 -7.83 1.83
CA ALA A 339 -12.49 -7.23 1.59
C ALA A 339 -13.53 -7.69 2.63
N CYS A 340 -13.59 -9.00 2.93
CA CYS A 340 -14.53 -9.54 3.91
C CYS A 340 -14.25 -9.06 5.34
N CYS A 341 -12.98 -8.90 5.71
CA CYS A 341 -12.59 -8.36 7.01
C CYS A 341 -12.77 -6.85 7.10
N GLY A 342 -12.74 -6.13 5.97
CA GLY A 342 -12.88 -4.69 5.90
C GLY A 342 -11.55 -3.95 5.79
N THR A 343 -10.64 -4.47 4.97
CA THR A 343 -9.42 -3.77 4.54
C THR A 343 -9.28 -3.86 3.02
N SER A 344 -8.30 -3.18 2.47
CA SER A 344 -8.02 -3.23 1.04
C SER A 344 -7.38 -4.57 0.62
N THR A 345 -6.95 -4.65 -0.62
CA THR A 345 -6.25 -5.78 -1.22
C THR A 345 -5.04 -6.21 -0.40
N VAL A 346 -5.00 -7.48 -0.01
CA VAL A 346 -3.90 -8.10 0.75
C VAL A 346 -2.94 -8.78 -0.21
N THR A 347 -1.71 -8.29 -0.29
CA THR A 347 -0.70 -8.72 -1.26
C THR A 347 0.63 -9.06 -0.59
N THR A 348 1.54 -9.68 -1.33
CA THR A 348 2.87 -10.05 -0.83
C THR A 348 3.75 -8.82 -0.62
N PHE A 349 4.42 -8.75 0.51
CA PHE A 349 5.29 -7.63 0.88
C PHE A 349 6.75 -7.87 0.51
N VAL A 350 7.40 -6.83 -0.04
CA VAL A 350 8.83 -6.86 -0.41
C VAL A 350 9.75 -7.07 0.81
N GLU A 351 9.32 -6.70 2.01
CA GLU A 351 9.99 -6.91 3.28
C GLU A 351 10.19 -8.39 3.61
N SER A 352 9.46 -9.29 2.95
CA SER A 352 9.69 -10.73 3.00
C SER A 352 11.13 -11.11 2.63
N ALA A 353 11.80 -10.30 1.80
CA ALA A 353 13.22 -10.45 1.50
C ALA A 353 14.09 -10.46 2.75
N SER A 354 13.75 -9.70 3.80
CA SER A 354 14.51 -9.66 5.06
C SER A 354 14.51 -11.00 5.80
N GLY A 355 13.39 -11.71 5.80
CA GLY A 355 13.30 -13.06 6.37
C GLY A 355 14.04 -14.08 5.52
N VAL A 356 13.94 -13.96 4.21
CA VAL A 356 14.71 -14.81 3.28
C VAL A 356 16.21 -14.63 3.48
N GLU A 357 16.70 -13.42 3.62
CA GLU A 357 18.10 -13.11 3.96
C GLU A 357 18.50 -13.63 5.34
N ALA A 358 17.54 -13.74 6.27
CA ALA A 358 17.74 -14.35 7.58
C ALA A 358 17.74 -15.90 7.55
N GLY A 359 17.53 -16.49 6.37
CA GLY A 359 17.58 -17.94 6.15
C GLY A 359 16.22 -18.61 6.02
N GLY A 360 15.11 -17.85 5.97
CA GLY A 360 13.76 -18.37 5.70
C GLY A 360 13.67 -18.94 4.28
N ARG A 361 13.07 -20.11 4.14
CA ARG A 361 12.96 -20.83 2.86
C ARG A 361 11.56 -21.42 2.63
N THR A 362 10.77 -21.54 3.67
CA THR A 362 9.52 -22.30 3.64
C THR A 362 8.36 -21.50 4.23
N GLY A 363 7.14 -22.04 4.09
CA GLY A 363 5.93 -21.49 4.67
C GLY A 363 5.93 -21.38 6.21
N LEU A 364 6.88 -22.02 6.90
CA LEU A 364 6.98 -21.88 8.35
C LEU A 364 7.41 -20.46 8.77
N THR A 365 8.24 -19.79 7.96
CA THR A 365 8.56 -18.37 8.10
C THR A 365 7.29 -17.52 8.02
N SER A 366 6.45 -17.75 7.00
CA SER A 366 5.18 -17.05 6.82
C SER A 366 4.22 -17.33 7.97
N LEU A 367 4.06 -18.59 8.37
CA LEU A 367 3.20 -18.97 9.50
C LEU A 367 3.60 -18.28 10.81
N THR A 368 4.90 -18.12 11.06
CA THR A 368 5.39 -17.37 12.22
C THR A 368 4.97 -15.91 12.18
N ALA A 369 5.11 -15.26 11.04
CA ALA A 369 4.68 -13.87 10.87
C ALA A 369 3.15 -13.71 10.99
N ALA A 370 2.37 -14.67 10.46
CA ALA A 370 0.91 -14.69 10.60
C ALA A 370 0.50 -14.75 12.08
N PHE A 371 1.16 -15.57 12.89
CA PHE A 371 0.92 -15.61 14.33
C PHE A 371 1.20 -14.27 15.00
N MET A 372 2.27 -13.58 14.59
CA MET A 372 2.61 -12.26 15.14
C MET A 372 1.55 -11.21 14.79
N PHE A 373 0.97 -11.24 13.58
CA PHE A 373 -0.17 -10.37 13.23
C PHE A 373 -1.36 -10.60 14.14
N LEU A 374 -1.73 -11.85 14.42
CA LEU A 374 -2.81 -12.16 15.35
C LEU A 374 -2.51 -11.69 16.78
N ALA A 375 -1.26 -11.81 17.23
CA ALA A 375 -0.86 -11.31 18.54
C ALA A 375 -1.00 -9.79 18.65
N CYS A 376 -0.81 -9.05 17.55
CA CYS A 376 -0.95 -7.60 17.52
C CYS A 376 -2.40 -7.10 17.64
N MET A 377 -3.41 -7.95 17.54
CA MET A 377 -4.80 -7.56 17.77
C MET A 377 -5.04 -6.97 19.16
N PHE A 378 -4.18 -7.33 20.15
CA PHE A 378 -4.27 -6.87 21.53
C PHE A 378 -3.57 -5.54 21.79
N ILE A 379 -2.94 -4.91 20.78
CA ILE A 379 -2.20 -3.66 20.94
C ILE A 379 -2.86 -2.47 20.21
N ALA A 380 -4.15 -2.56 19.88
CA ALA A 380 -4.88 -1.48 19.21
C ALA A 380 -4.68 -0.10 19.87
N PRO A 381 -4.79 0.05 21.22
CA PRO A 381 -4.56 1.33 21.86
C PRO A 381 -3.14 1.87 21.67
N VAL A 382 -2.14 0.98 21.63
CA VAL A 382 -0.74 1.37 21.40
C VAL A 382 -0.54 1.84 19.96
N ALA A 383 -1.16 1.17 18.98
CA ALA A 383 -1.10 1.58 17.60
C ALA A 383 -1.77 2.95 17.36
N ALA A 384 -2.84 3.24 18.10
CA ALA A 384 -3.59 4.51 18.04
C ALA A 384 -2.80 5.74 18.53
N VAL A 385 -1.79 5.57 19.41
CA VAL A 385 -0.96 6.69 19.87
C VAL A 385 0.27 6.94 19.00
N ILE A 386 0.50 6.14 17.96
CA ILE A 386 1.57 6.39 17.00
C ILE A 386 1.22 7.64 16.19
N PRO A 387 2.04 8.71 16.26
CA PRO A 387 1.68 9.98 15.63
C PRO A 387 1.82 9.94 14.12
N ALA A 388 1.08 10.83 13.44
CA ALA A 388 1.19 11.02 11.99
C ALA A 388 2.62 11.30 11.52
N ALA A 389 3.43 12.00 12.31
CA ALA A 389 4.84 12.23 12.04
C ALA A 389 5.64 10.93 11.84
N ALA A 390 5.38 9.92 12.67
CA ALA A 390 6.07 8.64 12.59
C ALA A 390 5.61 7.83 11.37
N THR A 391 4.30 7.76 11.11
CA THR A 391 3.76 7.03 9.95
C THR A 391 4.15 7.70 8.63
N SER A 392 4.24 9.03 8.57
CA SER A 392 4.73 9.76 7.41
C SER A 392 6.19 9.48 7.10
N SER A 393 7.04 9.38 8.13
CA SER A 393 8.45 8.99 7.96
C SER A 393 8.56 7.63 7.24
N ALA A 394 7.74 6.67 7.65
CA ALA A 394 7.68 5.35 7.03
C ALA A 394 7.16 5.41 5.59
N LEU A 395 6.08 6.14 5.34
CA LEU A 395 5.50 6.31 4.00
C LEU A 395 6.52 6.87 3.00
N ILE A 396 7.22 7.93 3.39
CA ILE A 396 8.23 8.56 2.53
C ILE A 396 9.37 7.58 2.27
N TYR A 397 9.83 6.85 3.29
CA TYR A 397 10.91 5.88 3.12
C TYR A 397 10.50 4.71 2.20
N VAL A 398 9.29 4.17 2.37
CA VAL A 398 8.75 3.14 1.46
C VAL A 398 8.65 3.67 0.03
N GLY A 399 8.16 4.91 -0.14
CA GLY A 399 8.15 5.57 -1.44
C GLY A 399 9.54 5.64 -2.09
N ILE A 400 10.58 6.00 -1.31
CA ILE A 400 11.97 6.01 -1.79
C ILE A 400 12.41 4.61 -2.25
N LEU A 401 12.07 3.56 -1.50
CA LEU A 401 12.42 2.19 -1.88
C LEU A 401 11.74 1.77 -3.19
N MET A 402 10.49 2.17 -3.40
CA MET A 402 9.73 1.85 -4.63
C MET A 402 10.34 2.49 -5.87
N LEU A 403 11.05 3.63 -5.76
CA LEU A 403 11.77 4.26 -6.87
C LEU A 403 12.89 3.38 -7.44
N GLN A 404 13.34 2.36 -6.74
CA GLN A 404 14.38 1.44 -7.25
C GLN A 404 13.95 0.70 -8.53
N GLY A 405 12.64 0.55 -8.77
CA GLY A 405 12.11 0.00 -10.02
C GLY A 405 12.57 0.72 -11.28
N LEU A 406 12.89 2.03 -11.18
CA LEU A 406 13.40 2.81 -12.31
C LEU A 406 14.74 2.31 -12.86
N LYS A 407 15.53 1.58 -12.07
CA LYS A 407 16.80 0.99 -12.53
C LYS A 407 16.63 0.00 -13.68
N ASN A 408 15.43 -0.56 -13.83
CA ASN A 408 15.13 -1.55 -14.85
C ASN A 408 14.50 -0.94 -16.10
N VAL A 409 14.26 0.37 -16.10
CA VAL A 409 13.74 1.11 -17.27
C VAL A 409 14.89 1.45 -18.17
N ASP A 410 14.74 1.14 -19.47
CA ASP A 410 15.68 1.58 -20.48
C ASP A 410 15.41 3.05 -20.83
N PHE A 411 16.30 3.94 -20.38
CA PHE A 411 16.17 5.38 -20.60
C PHE A 411 16.54 5.82 -22.02
N ASP A 412 17.18 4.96 -22.80
CA ASP A 412 17.49 5.21 -24.21
C ASP A 412 16.31 4.83 -25.12
N ASP A 413 15.37 4.02 -24.64
CA ASP A 413 14.16 3.63 -25.36
C ASP A 413 12.99 4.55 -25.03
N LEU A 414 12.64 5.45 -25.95
CA LEU A 414 11.51 6.37 -25.80
C LEU A 414 10.16 5.67 -25.65
N ASP A 415 10.00 4.44 -26.14
CA ASP A 415 8.77 3.66 -25.99
C ASP A 415 8.56 3.23 -24.52
N GLN A 416 9.65 3.16 -23.75
CA GLN A 416 9.58 2.86 -22.31
C GLN A 416 9.60 4.12 -21.46
N VAL A 417 10.56 5.01 -21.68
CA VAL A 417 10.80 6.14 -20.78
C VAL A 417 9.68 7.17 -20.79
N VAL A 418 9.07 7.46 -21.96
CA VAL A 418 8.00 8.47 -22.04
C VAL A 418 6.74 8.04 -21.28
N PRO A 419 6.19 6.82 -21.44
CA PRO A 419 5.09 6.33 -20.62
C PRO A 419 5.41 6.34 -19.11
N VAL A 420 6.62 5.91 -18.74
CA VAL A 420 7.06 5.93 -17.32
C VAL A 420 7.08 7.36 -16.79
N PHE A 421 7.69 8.29 -17.50
CA PHE A 421 7.79 9.68 -17.06
C PHE A 421 6.41 10.33 -16.89
N LEU A 422 5.51 10.14 -17.86
CA LEU A 422 4.16 10.67 -17.78
C LEU A 422 3.38 10.07 -16.60
N MET A 423 3.61 8.80 -16.29
CA MET A 423 3.01 8.14 -15.13
C MET A 423 3.55 8.70 -13.80
N LEU A 424 4.88 8.90 -13.71
CA LEU A 424 5.55 9.51 -12.55
C LEU A 424 5.03 10.91 -12.25
N LEU A 425 4.65 11.66 -13.29
CA LEU A 425 4.02 12.98 -13.14
C LEU A 425 2.54 12.88 -12.77
N ALA A 426 1.79 12.09 -13.53
CA ALA A 426 0.34 12.08 -13.45
C ALA A 426 -0.18 11.50 -12.12
N MET A 427 0.45 10.44 -11.57
CA MET A 427 -0.02 9.82 -10.33
C MET A 427 0.02 10.77 -9.12
N PRO A 428 1.16 11.37 -8.77
CA PRO A 428 1.22 12.28 -7.63
C PRO A 428 0.36 13.54 -7.81
N ILE A 429 0.30 14.07 -9.05
CA ILE A 429 -0.45 15.30 -9.35
C ILE A 429 -1.96 15.08 -9.21
N SER A 430 -2.45 13.98 -9.78
CA SER A 430 -3.89 13.67 -9.76
C SER A 430 -4.34 12.96 -8.50
N GLY A 431 -3.41 12.48 -7.65
CA GLY A 431 -3.72 11.60 -6.54
C GLY A 431 -4.34 10.27 -6.97
N SER A 432 -4.22 9.90 -8.26
CA SER A 432 -4.91 8.74 -8.83
C SER A 432 -3.95 7.83 -9.61
N ILE A 433 -3.82 6.60 -9.14
CA ILE A 433 -3.04 5.55 -9.82
C ILE A 433 -3.63 5.26 -11.21
N GLY A 434 -4.97 5.22 -11.28
CA GLY A 434 -5.66 4.96 -12.55
C GLY A 434 -5.38 6.02 -13.62
N HIS A 435 -5.26 7.30 -13.25
CA HIS A 435 -4.87 8.36 -14.18
C HIS A 435 -3.45 8.16 -14.70
N GLY A 436 -2.51 7.82 -13.82
CA GLY A 436 -1.13 7.57 -14.23
C GLY A 436 -0.99 6.38 -15.18
N ILE A 437 -1.61 5.24 -14.85
CA ILE A 437 -1.61 4.06 -15.72
C ILE A 437 -2.29 4.38 -17.05
N GLY A 438 -3.44 5.05 -17.02
CA GLY A 438 -4.18 5.42 -18.22
C GLY A 438 -3.36 6.29 -19.18
N ILE A 439 -2.72 7.35 -18.66
CA ILE A 439 -1.85 8.23 -19.46
C ILE A 439 -0.65 7.46 -20.01
N ALA A 440 -0.05 6.56 -19.24
CA ALA A 440 1.07 5.75 -19.69
C ALA A 440 0.66 4.79 -20.82
N MET A 441 -0.47 4.10 -20.69
CA MET A 441 -0.99 3.19 -21.72
C MET A 441 -1.34 3.92 -23.02
N ILE A 442 -1.99 5.08 -22.90
CA ILE A 442 -2.34 5.93 -24.06
C ILE A 442 -1.07 6.42 -24.74
N SER A 443 -0.11 6.96 -23.99
CA SER A 443 1.14 7.48 -24.56
C SER A 443 1.96 6.41 -25.28
N TYR A 444 2.09 5.23 -24.69
CA TYR A 444 2.75 4.09 -25.35
C TYR A 444 2.07 3.75 -26.68
N THR A 445 0.74 3.63 -26.67
CA THR A 445 -0.04 3.29 -27.86
C THR A 445 0.14 4.37 -28.94
N VAL A 446 0.07 5.65 -28.57
CA VAL A 446 0.27 6.78 -29.49
C VAL A 446 1.66 6.74 -30.09
N ILE A 447 2.71 6.59 -29.27
CA ILE A 447 4.11 6.54 -29.76
C ILE A 447 4.28 5.41 -30.77
N LYS A 448 3.84 4.20 -30.45
CA LYS A 448 3.95 3.03 -31.35
C LYS A 448 3.21 3.22 -32.67
N VAL A 449 1.99 3.74 -32.62
CA VAL A 449 1.16 3.97 -33.82
C VAL A 449 1.82 4.99 -34.73
N PHE A 450 2.20 6.16 -34.20
CA PHE A 450 2.78 7.25 -35.00
C PHE A 450 4.22 7.00 -35.43
N SER A 451 4.93 6.08 -34.77
CA SER A 451 6.25 5.59 -35.20
C SER A 451 6.18 4.48 -36.28
N GLY A 452 4.99 4.17 -36.80
CA GLY A 452 4.80 3.12 -37.82
C GLY A 452 4.89 1.69 -37.27
N ARG A 453 4.92 1.51 -35.95
CA ARG A 453 5.07 0.20 -35.27
C ARG A 453 3.74 -0.28 -34.62
N ALA A 454 2.61 0.12 -35.20
CA ALA A 454 1.26 -0.21 -34.68
C ALA A 454 1.02 -1.73 -34.50
N LYS A 455 1.68 -2.57 -35.31
CA LYS A 455 1.56 -4.04 -35.24
C LYS A 455 2.22 -4.65 -33.99
N GLU A 456 3.12 -3.93 -33.32
CA GLU A 456 3.79 -4.38 -32.10
C GLU A 456 2.90 -4.21 -30.86
N VAL A 457 1.85 -3.41 -30.97
CA VAL A 457 0.90 -3.16 -29.88
C VAL A 457 -0.12 -4.29 -29.81
N SER A 458 -0.28 -4.90 -28.65
CA SER A 458 -1.25 -5.97 -28.46
C SER A 458 -2.69 -5.43 -28.57
N ILE A 459 -3.62 -6.26 -29.04
CA ILE A 459 -5.05 -5.91 -29.12
C ILE A 459 -5.56 -5.49 -27.72
N LEU A 460 -5.14 -6.17 -26.69
CA LEU A 460 -5.52 -5.85 -25.31
C LEU A 460 -5.01 -4.48 -24.89
N THR A 461 -3.79 -4.10 -25.28
CA THR A 461 -3.24 -2.74 -25.03
C THR A 461 -4.10 -1.66 -25.69
N TYR A 462 -4.54 -1.89 -26.94
CA TYR A 462 -5.46 -0.96 -27.62
C TYR A 462 -6.79 -0.83 -26.88
N VAL A 463 -7.39 -1.95 -26.47
CA VAL A 463 -8.67 -1.96 -25.74
C VAL A 463 -8.53 -1.20 -24.41
N ILE A 464 -7.48 -1.46 -23.64
CA ILE A 464 -7.24 -0.79 -22.36
C ILE A 464 -7.02 0.72 -22.57
N SER A 465 -6.21 1.12 -23.55
CA SER A 465 -5.97 2.53 -23.87
C SER A 465 -7.27 3.24 -24.27
N LEU A 466 -8.12 2.60 -25.08
CA LEU A 466 -9.41 3.14 -25.46
C LEU A 466 -10.35 3.28 -24.27
N LEU A 467 -10.38 2.30 -23.37
CA LEU A 467 -11.18 2.37 -22.14
C LEU A 467 -10.74 3.54 -21.25
N PHE A 468 -9.44 3.79 -21.12
CA PHE A 468 -8.93 4.95 -20.37
C PHE A 468 -9.28 6.28 -21.07
N ILE A 469 -9.22 6.36 -22.38
CA ILE A 469 -9.67 7.56 -23.13
C ILE A 469 -11.15 7.82 -22.84
N ILE A 470 -11.98 6.79 -22.96
CA ILE A 470 -13.42 6.91 -22.67
C ILE A 470 -13.63 7.38 -21.22
N LYS A 471 -12.89 6.77 -20.26
CA LYS A 471 -12.96 7.15 -18.84
C LYS A 471 -12.63 8.63 -18.63
N PHE A 472 -11.60 9.17 -19.26
CA PHE A 472 -11.20 10.57 -19.07
C PHE A 472 -12.22 11.58 -19.61
N PHE A 473 -13.05 11.19 -20.56
CA PHE A 473 -14.06 12.07 -21.15
C PHE A 473 -15.50 11.76 -20.74
N ALA A 474 -15.79 10.56 -20.26
CA ALA A 474 -17.15 10.10 -19.96
C ALA A 474 -17.47 10.01 -18.46
N VAL A 475 -16.45 10.01 -17.59
CA VAL A 475 -16.63 9.95 -16.13
C VAL A 475 -16.22 11.28 -15.54
N VAL A 476 -17.22 12.02 -15.10
CA VAL A 476 -17.05 13.26 -14.33
C VAL A 476 -16.70 12.91 -12.89
#